data_8b9cfe1bf1c16eea945c921aaaa22865
#
_entry.id   8b9cfe1bf1c16eea945c921aaaa22865
#
_cell.length_a   1.000
_cell.length_b   1.000
_cell.length_c   1.000
_cell.angle_alpha   90.00
_cell.angle_beta   90.00
_cell.angle_gamma   90.00
#
_symmetry.space_group_name_H-M   'P 1'
#
loop_
_entity.id
_entity.type
_entity.pdbx_description
1 polymer ?
#
loop_
_entity_poly.entity_id
_entity_poly.type
_entity_poly.pdbx_seq_one_letter_code
_entity_poly.pdbx_strand_id
1 'polypeptide(L)'
;MKKLLIILLIVFGLCSCQDPGKKAANPDDRYLYIIEMIGEHESFVTTSNYFDIAVDMAKIDGGYRYYITIDNPRIAMYDIELLAIEKDVDYRNKMAANVGIFEEKEYNMVPNQTNTAQGYVKGIVASGVSDLSETTLYIFVQFKNADYSTTHSEYFKLDVKYEEE
;
A
#
# COMPACT_ATOMS: atom_id res chain seq x y z
N MET A 1 46.46 48.26 -6.52
CA MET A 1 45.86 47.44 -5.44
C MET A 1 44.58 46.85 -5.95
N LYS A 2 44.61 45.62 -6.47
CA LYS A 2 43.43 44.91 -7.02
C LYS A 2 42.86 44.05 -5.94
N LYS A 3 41.62 44.34 -5.49
CA LYS A 3 40.86 43.52 -4.53
C LYS A 3 40.28 42.33 -5.29
N LEU A 4 40.78 41.14 -4.98
CA LEU A 4 40.28 39.88 -5.49
C LEU A 4 39.05 39.49 -4.64
N LEU A 5 37.86 39.54 -5.25
CA LEU A 5 36.60 39.15 -4.64
C LEU A 5 36.43 37.65 -4.88
N ILE A 6 36.66 36.84 -3.87
CA ILE A 6 36.40 35.38 -3.90
C ILE A 6 34.94 35.18 -3.63
N ILE A 7 34.16 34.84 -4.68
CA ILE A 7 32.78 34.41 -4.55
C ILE A 7 32.82 32.92 -4.21
N LEU A 8 32.56 32.61 -2.94
CA LEU A 8 32.38 31.25 -2.46
C LEU A 8 30.98 30.77 -2.88
N LEU A 9 30.90 29.99 -3.94
CA LEU A 9 29.68 29.34 -4.40
C LEU A 9 29.41 28.17 -3.50
N ILE A 10 28.52 28.36 -2.49
CA ILE A 10 28.00 27.29 -1.67
C ILE A 10 26.94 26.55 -2.48
N VAL A 11 27.34 25.46 -3.10
CA VAL A 11 26.40 24.49 -3.70
C VAL A 11 25.72 23.75 -2.55
N PHE A 12 24.56 24.24 -2.13
CA PHE A 12 23.64 23.44 -1.31
C PHE A 12 23.10 22.31 -2.19
N GLY A 13 23.73 21.15 -2.07
CA GLY A 13 23.14 19.91 -2.52
C GLY A 13 21.83 19.69 -1.75
N LEU A 14 20.72 19.99 -2.42
CA LEU A 14 19.39 19.55 -1.95
C LEU A 14 19.35 18.03 -2.08
N CYS A 15 19.85 17.34 -1.04
CA CYS A 15 19.47 15.96 -0.82
C CYS A 15 17.98 15.99 -0.52
N SER A 16 17.15 15.80 -1.53
CA SER A 16 15.73 15.52 -1.37
C SER A 16 15.63 14.14 -0.71
N CYS A 17 15.70 14.09 0.62
CA CYS A 17 15.18 12.97 1.37
C CYS A 17 13.68 12.97 1.09
N GLN A 18 13.23 12.13 0.17
CA GLN A 18 11.82 11.82 0.05
C GLN A 18 11.39 11.20 1.38
N ASP A 19 10.55 11.93 2.09
CA ASP A 19 9.90 11.46 3.31
C ASP A 19 8.98 10.30 2.90
N PRO A 20 9.21 9.04 3.35
CA PRO A 20 8.42 7.88 2.91
C PRO A 20 6.93 8.00 3.25
N GLY A 21 6.54 8.97 4.08
CA GLY A 21 5.15 9.26 4.44
C GLY A 21 4.45 10.33 3.61
N LYS A 22 5.10 10.94 2.62
CA LYS A 22 4.46 11.96 1.78
C LYS A 22 3.87 11.29 0.56
N LYS A 23 2.53 11.37 0.38
CA LYS A 23 1.90 10.97 -0.89
C LYS A 23 2.69 11.60 -2.03
N ALA A 24 3.14 10.80 -2.98
CA ALA A 24 3.78 11.30 -4.19
C ALA A 24 2.81 12.27 -4.87
N ALA A 25 3.33 13.33 -5.47
CA ALA A 25 2.52 14.30 -6.19
C ALA A 25 1.75 13.68 -7.38
N ASN A 26 2.18 12.49 -7.82
CA ASN A 26 1.57 11.69 -8.87
C ASN A 26 1.22 10.30 -8.34
N PRO A 27 -0.06 9.87 -8.34
CA PRO A 27 -0.48 8.54 -7.92
C PRO A 27 0.20 7.40 -8.69
N ASP A 28 0.49 7.57 -9.98
CA ASP A 28 1.17 6.57 -10.80
C ASP A 28 2.61 6.33 -10.31
N ASP A 29 3.33 7.39 -9.95
CA ASP A 29 4.68 7.27 -9.38
C ASP A 29 4.64 6.56 -8.02
N ARG A 30 3.62 6.84 -7.21
CA ARG A 30 3.41 6.18 -5.92
C ARG A 30 3.13 4.69 -6.10
N TYR A 31 2.26 4.35 -7.04
CA TYR A 31 1.89 2.98 -7.37
C TYR A 31 3.13 2.17 -7.81
N LEU A 32 3.90 2.68 -8.76
CA LEU A 32 5.12 2.00 -9.24
C LEU A 32 6.18 1.87 -8.15
N TYR A 33 6.35 2.88 -7.33
CA TYR A 33 7.26 2.85 -6.19
C TYR A 33 6.89 1.76 -5.17
N ILE A 34 5.60 1.57 -4.88
CA ILE A 34 5.16 0.50 -3.97
C ILE A 34 5.42 -0.88 -4.57
N ILE A 35 5.17 -1.07 -5.88
CA ILE A 35 5.48 -2.33 -6.57
C ILE A 35 6.96 -2.67 -6.45
N GLU A 36 7.84 -1.70 -6.68
CA GLU A 36 9.28 -1.86 -6.55
C GLU A 36 9.67 -2.22 -5.11
N MET A 37 9.13 -1.50 -4.11
CA MET A 37 9.36 -1.80 -2.69
C MET A 37 8.95 -3.22 -2.31
N ILE A 38 7.79 -3.72 -2.79
CA ILE A 38 7.36 -5.09 -2.54
C ILE A 38 8.34 -6.07 -3.18
N GLY A 39 8.77 -5.80 -4.43
CA GLY A 39 9.69 -6.66 -5.17
C GLY A 39 11.08 -6.79 -4.54
N GLU A 40 11.56 -5.75 -3.87
CA GLU A 40 12.84 -5.71 -3.19
C GLU A 40 12.77 -6.17 -1.71
N HIS A 41 11.56 -6.32 -1.16
CA HIS A 41 11.39 -6.66 0.25
C HIS A 41 11.71 -8.14 0.52
N GLU A 42 12.50 -8.42 1.56
CA GLU A 42 12.97 -9.77 1.89
C GLU A 42 12.21 -10.41 3.05
N SER A 43 11.55 -9.60 3.91
CA SER A 43 10.94 -10.06 5.15
C SER A 43 9.44 -9.81 5.16
N PHE A 44 8.65 -10.88 5.13
CA PHE A 44 7.19 -10.83 5.12
C PHE A 44 6.60 -11.49 6.36
N VAL A 45 5.47 -10.97 6.82
CA VAL A 45 4.67 -11.54 7.89
C VAL A 45 3.37 -12.13 7.32
N THR A 46 2.65 -12.90 8.15
CA THR A 46 1.34 -13.47 7.79
C THR A 46 0.19 -12.86 8.59
N THR A 47 0.51 -12.10 9.64
CA THR A 47 -0.47 -11.45 10.53
C THR A 47 0.02 -10.08 10.96
N SER A 48 -0.89 -9.19 11.34
CA SER A 48 -0.58 -7.88 11.92
C SER A 48 -0.96 -7.82 13.40
N ASN A 49 -0.25 -6.98 14.15
CA ASN A 49 -0.64 -6.60 15.50
C ASN A 49 -1.68 -5.46 15.51
N TYR A 50 -1.93 -4.83 14.38
CA TYR A 50 -2.73 -3.60 14.28
C TYR A 50 -4.13 -3.82 13.70
N PHE A 51 -4.33 -4.86 12.88
CA PHE A 51 -5.59 -5.18 12.21
C PHE A 51 -5.65 -6.67 11.86
N ASP A 52 -6.79 -7.14 11.43
CA ASP A 52 -6.92 -8.47 10.84
C ASP A 52 -6.77 -8.36 9.31
N ILE A 53 -6.11 -9.36 8.72
CA ILE A 53 -5.94 -9.48 7.27
C ILE A 53 -6.36 -10.88 6.83
N ALA A 54 -7.18 -10.95 5.78
CA ALA A 54 -7.62 -12.19 5.18
C ALA A 54 -7.56 -12.10 3.65
N VAL A 55 -7.39 -13.25 2.99
CA VAL A 55 -7.42 -13.38 1.54
C VAL A 55 -8.38 -14.50 1.15
N ASP A 56 -9.21 -14.24 0.15
CA ASP A 56 -10.17 -15.17 -0.42
C ASP A 56 -10.08 -15.17 -1.94
N MET A 57 -10.57 -16.26 -2.59
CA MET A 57 -10.57 -16.38 -4.05
C MET A 57 -11.88 -16.96 -4.54
N ALA A 58 -12.44 -16.33 -5.57
CA ALA A 58 -13.64 -16.79 -6.26
C ALA A 58 -13.35 -17.05 -7.74
N LYS A 59 -14.04 -18.05 -8.32
CA LYS A 59 -13.99 -18.29 -9.76
C LYS A 59 -14.84 -17.27 -10.49
N ILE A 60 -14.33 -16.75 -11.60
CA ILE A 60 -15.04 -15.84 -12.51
C ILE A 60 -14.90 -16.35 -13.94
N ASP A 61 -15.63 -15.74 -14.88
CA ASP A 61 -15.44 -16.03 -16.29
C ASP A 61 -14.04 -15.65 -16.74
N GLY A 62 -13.28 -16.64 -17.22
CA GLY A 62 -11.93 -16.44 -17.74
C GLY A 62 -10.81 -16.41 -16.69
N GLY A 63 -11.07 -16.83 -15.43
CA GLY A 63 -10.03 -16.90 -14.41
C GLY A 63 -10.56 -16.90 -12.99
N TYR A 64 -9.82 -16.25 -12.10
CA TYR A 64 -10.13 -16.16 -10.68
C TYR A 64 -10.00 -14.72 -10.21
N ARG A 65 -10.80 -14.34 -9.22
CA ARG A 65 -10.70 -13.05 -8.54
C ARG A 65 -10.32 -13.30 -7.09
N TYR A 66 -9.23 -12.71 -6.67
CA TYR A 66 -8.87 -12.69 -5.26
C TYR A 66 -9.31 -11.39 -4.59
N TYR A 67 -9.56 -11.49 -3.30
CA TYR A 67 -9.94 -10.38 -2.42
C TYR A 67 -8.98 -10.34 -1.25
N ILE A 68 -8.52 -9.15 -0.91
CA ILE A 68 -7.76 -8.89 0.31
C ILE A 68 -8.62 -8.02 1.19
N THR A 69 -8.97 -8.54 2.36
CA THR A 69 -9.75 -7.81 3.36
C THR A 69 -8.84 -7.43 4.53
N ILE A 70 -8.82 -6.15 4.89
CA ILE A 70 -8.28 -5.69 6.15
C ILE A 70 -9.41 -5.08 6.97
N ASP A 71 -9.54 -5.50 8.24
CA ASP A 71 -10.59 -5.04 9.13
C ASP A 71 -10.16 -5.12 10.61
N ASN A 72 -11.11 -4.95 11.51
CA ASN A 72 -10.93 -5.08 12.96
C ASN A 72 -9.69 -4.31 13.48
N PRO A 73 -9.59 -2.99 13.23
CA PRO A 73 -8.42 -2.21 13.66
C PRO A 73 -8.30 -2.21 15.19
N ARG A 74 -7.10 -2.46 15.70
CA ARG A 74 -6.76 -2.43 17.14
C ARG A 74 -6.29 -1.07 17.59
N ILE A 75 -5.87 -0.23 16.63
CA ILE A 75 -5.49 1.17 16.82
C ILE A 75 -6.15 2.04 15.75
N ALA A 76 -6.13 3.35 15.91
CA ALA A 76 -6.56 4.26 14.87
C ALA A 76 -5.54 4.28 13.73
N MET A 77 -6.02 4.05 12.52
CA MET A 77 -5.24 3.99 11.28
C MET A 77 -5.80 5.02 10.31
N TYR A 78 -4.95 5.92 9.84
CA TYR A 78 -5.31 7.01 8.94
C TYR A 78 -4.53 6.93 7.63
N ASP A 79 -5.09 7.48 6.57
CA ASP A 79 -4.48 7.54 5.23
C ASP A 79 -3.93 6.17 4.80
N ILE A 80 -4.83 5.17 4.83
CA ILE A 80 -4.47 3.78 4.58
C ILE A 80 -4.24 3.58 3.08
N GLU A 81 -3.10 3.00 2.74
CA GLU A 81 -2.76 2.52 1.41
C GLU A 81 -2.55 1.00 1.45
N LEU A 82 -3.16 0.28 0.53
CA LEU A 82 -2.97 -1.15 0.31
C LEU A 82 -2.65 -1.41 -1.15
N LEU A 83 -1.64 -2.24 -1.42
CA LEU A 83 -1.34 -2.74 -2.75
C LEU A 83 -0.90 -4.20 -2.66
N ALA A 84 -1.38 -5.05 -3.58
CA ALA A 84 -1.01 -6.44 -3.63
C ALA A 84 -0.62 -6.87 -5.04
N ILE A 85 0.47 -7.63 -5.13
CA ILE A 85 0.98 -8.20 -6.39
C ILE A 85 1.08 -9.72 -6.27
N GLU A 86 0.96 -10.41 -7.39
CA GLU A 86 1.37 -11.80 -7.57
C GLU A 86 2.84 -11.82 -7.99
N LYS A 87 3.56 -12.88 -7.66
CA LYS A 87 4.94 -13.06 -8.12
C LYS A 87 4.98 -13.24 -9.65
N ASP A 88 6.02 -12.70 -10.27
CA ASP A 88 6.32 -12.85 -11.70
C ASP A 88 5.24 -12.27 -12.65
N VAL A 89 4.35 -11.41 -12.18
CA VAL A 89 3.38 -10.67 -12.98
C VAL A 89 3.89 -9.25 -13.26
N ASP A 90 3.83 -8.83 -14.54
CA ASP A 90 4.20 -7.45 -14.94
C ASP A 90 3.01 -6.51 -14.74
N TYR A 91 3.09 -5.68 -13.71
CA TYR A 91 2.06 -4.69 -13.36
C TYR A 91 2.23 -3.32 -14.05
N ARG A 92 3.10 -3.19 -15.03
CA ARG A 92 3.17 -1.98 -15.88
C ARG A 92 2.01 -1.90 -16.86
N ASN A 93 1.45 -3.06 -17.24
CA ASN A 93 0.35 -3.20 -18.19
C ASN A 93 -0.94 -3.79 -17.59
N LYS A 94 -0.92 -4.17 -16.32
CA LYS A 94 -2.05 -4.72 -15.56
C LYS A 94 -2.12 -3.98 -14.22
N MET A 95 -3.31 -3.55 -13.82
CA MET A 95 -3.49 -2.93 -12.52
C MET A 95 -3.42 -3.98 -11.41
N ALA A 96 -2.55 -3.78 -10.44
CA ALA A 96 -2.52 -4.55 -9.20
C ALA A 96 -3.71 -4.21 -8.31
N ALA A 97 -4.12 -5.14 -7.44
CA ALA A 97 -5.13 -4.85 -6.42
C ALA A 97 -4.61 -3.73 -5.51
N ASN A 98 -5.36 -2.65 -5.40
CA ASN A 98 -4.95 -1.50 -4.59
C ASN A 98 -6.15 -0.74 -4.03
N VAL A 99 -5.92 0.00 -2.95
CA VAL A 99 -6.84 0.96 -2.32
C VAL A 99 -6.03 2.07 -1.67
N GLY A 100 -6.51 3.31 -1.73
CA GLY A 100 -5.92 4.48 -1.06
C GLY A 100 -4.80 5.16 -1.86
N ILE A 101 -4.45 4.64 -3.06
CA ILE A 101 -3.37 5.19 -3.89
C ILE A 101 -3.90 6.20 -4.91
N PHE A 102 -5.01 5.86 -5.58
CA PHE A 102 -5.59 6.66 -6.66
C PHE A 102 -6.81 7.47 -6.21
N GLU A 103 -7.36 7.16 -5.03
CA GLU A 103 -8.54 7.83 -4.51
C GLU A 103 -8.20 9.20 -3.91
N GLU A 104 -9.07 10.18 -4.16
CA GLU A 104 -8.95 11.52 -3.59
C GLU A 104 -9.19 11.53 -2.06
N LYS A 105 -10.05 10.63 -1.58
CA LYS A 105 -10.37 10.49 -0.16
C LYS A 105 -9.45 9.50 0.51
N GLU A 106 -8.97 9.88 1.69
CA GLU A 106 -8.28 8.97 2.58
C GLU A 106 -9.23 7.92 3.15
N TYR A 107 -8.74 6.69 3.26
CA TYR A 107 -9.41 5.63 4.02
C TYR A 107 -8.85 5.59 5.43
N ASN A 108 -9.75 5.62 6.41
CA ASN A 108 -9.40 5.59 7.81
C ASN A 108 -10.16 4.47 8.52
N MET A 109 -9.46 3.69 9.34
CA MET A 109 -10.08 2.70 10.22
C MET A 109 -9.77 3.07 11.68
N VAL A 110 -10.82 3.33 12.44
CA VAL A 110 -10.71 3.68 13.86
C VAL A 110 -11.59 2.74 14.67
N PRO A 111 -11.08 2.10 15.73
CA PRO A 111 -11.87 1.19 16.56
C PRO A 111 -13.20 1.80 16.98
N ASN A 112 -14.31 1.07 16.73
CA ASN A 112 -15.68 1.47 17.07
C ASN A 112 -16.20 2.76 16.38
N GLN A 113 -15.55 3.24 15.32
CA GLN A 113 -16.02 4.40 14.56
C GLN A 113 -16.34 4.00 13.12
N THR A 114 -17.47 4.48 12.61
CA THR A 114 -17.84 4.34 11.20
C THR A 114 -18.57 5.59 10.75
N ASN A 115 -18.00 6.26 9.74
CA ASN A 115 -18.63 7.40 9.05
C ASN A 115 -18.05 7.44 7.64
N THR A 116 -18.66 6.71 6.72
CA THR A 116 -18.18 6.59 5.34
C THR A 116 -18.14 7.91 4.59
N ALA A 117 -19.00 8.88 4.96
CA ALA A 117 -18.97 10.21 4.36
C ALA A 117 -17.69 10.99 4.69
N GLN A 118 -17.05 10.66 5.81
CA GLN A 118 -15.79 11.24 6.27
C GLN A 118 -14.60 10.29 6.07
N GLY A 119 -14.76 9.17 5.34
CA GLY A 119 -13.70 8.20 5.09
C GLY A 119 -13.45 7.20 6.22
N TYR A 120 -14.25 7.19 7.29
CA TYR A 120 -14.14 6.20 8.36
C TYR A 120 -14.91 4.94 8.00
N VAL A 121 -14.18 3.85 7.78
CA VAL A 121 -14.72 2.55 7.35
C VAL A 121 -14.45 1.47 8.38
N LYS A 122 -15.24 0.40 8.37
CA LYS A 122 -15.04 -0.77 9.25
C LYS A 122 -13.92 -1.68 8.75
N GLY A 123 -13.74 -1.71 7.43
CA GLY A 123 -12.75 -2.53 6.75
C GLY A 123 -12.58 -2.05 5.32
N ILE A 124 -11.53 -2.52 4.70
CA ILE A 124 -11.15 -2.19 3.33
C ILE A 124 -11.00 -3.51 2.57
N VAL A 125 -11.49 -3.53 1.33
CA VAL A 125 -11.33 -4.68 0.43
C VAL A 125 -10.66 -4.21 -0.85
N ALA A 126 -9.50 -4.77 -1.16
CA ALA A 126 -8.89 -4.68 -2.48
C ALA A 126 -9.15 -5.97 -3.25
N SER A 127 -9.25 -5.90 -4.58
CA SER A 127 -9.40 -7.10 -5.41
C SER A 127 -8.56 -7.04 -6.66
N GLY A 128 -8.08 -8.20 -7.09
CA GLY A 128 -7.37 -8.38 -8.35
C GLY A 128 -7.82 -9.64 -9.07
N VAL A 129 -7.31 -9.85 -10.27
CA VAL A 129 -7.62 -11.02 -11.10
C VAL A 129 -6.36 -11.84 -11.33
N SER A 130 -6.47 -13.16 -11.16
CA SER A 130 -5.43 -14.14 -11.42
C SER A 130 -5.88 -15.13 -12.48
N ASP A 131 -4.96 -15.61 -13.31
CA ASP A 131 -5.19 -16.73 -14.23
C ASP A 131 -5.05 -18.09 -13.52
N LEU A 132 -4.56 -18.10 -12.28
CA LEU A 132 -4.28 -19.28 -11.48
C LEU A 132 -5.35 -19.47 -10.40
N SER A 133 -5.75 -20.73 -10.17
CA SER A 133 -6.65 -21.11 -9.07
C SER A 133 -5.99 -21.11 -7.68
N GLU A 134 -4.69 -20.95 -7.64
CA GLU A 134 -3.87 -20.82 -6.44
C GLU A 134 -2.69 -19.90 -6.73
N THR A 135 -2.46 -18.91 -5.88
CA THR A 135 -1.34 -17.97 -6.03
C THR A 135 -0.86 -17.46 -4.67
N THR A 136 0.34 -16.92 -4.65
CA THR A 136 0.88 -16.20 -3.48
C THR A 136 0.77 -14.70 -3.74
N LEU A 137 0.15 -13.99 -2.81
CA LEU A 137 0.04 -12.54 -2.82
C LEU A 137 1.12 -11.91 -1.93
N TYR A 138 1.82 -10.94 -2.48
CA TYR A 138 2.74 -10.07 -1.76
C TYR A 138 2.03 -8.73 -1.56
N ILE A 139 1.74 -8.38 -0.31
CA ILE A 139 0.84 -7.29 0.04
C ILE A 139 1.60 -6.26 0.85
N PHE A 140 1.45 -5.01 0.48
CA PHE A 140 1.90 -3.85 1.24
C PHE A 140 0.70 -3.16 1.86
N VAL A 141 0.78 -2.83 3.14
CA VAL A 141 -0.18 -2.00 3.84
C VAL A 141 0.58 -0.90 4.57
N GLN A 142 0.18 0.34 4.32
CA GLN A 142 0.72 1.50 5.01
C GLN A 142 -0.41 2.32 5.63
N PHE A 143 -0.16 2.90 6.80
CA PHE A 143 -1.09 3.83 7.45
C PHE A 143 -0.33 4.80 8.36
N LYS A 144 -0.99 5.88 8.72
CA LYS A 144 -0.49 6.88 9.67
C LYS A 144 -1.19 6.74 11.02
N ASN A 145 -0.48 7.14 12.08
CA ASN A 145 -1.09 7.29 13.40
C ASN A 145 -2.01 8.53 13.48
N ALA A 146 -2.67 8.72 14.61
CA ALA A 146 -3.70 9.76 14.78
C ALA A 146 -3.22 11.21 14.62
N ASP A 147 -1.95 11.49 14.86
CA ASP A 147 -1.34 12.83 14.70
C ASP A 147 -0.55 12.97 13.40
N TYR A 148 -0.60 11.95 12.53
CA TYR A 148 0.13 11.88 11.25
C TYR A 148 1.66 11.99 11.39
N SER A 149 2.19 11.85 12.59
CA SER A 149 3.64 11.96 12.86
C SER A 149 4.43 10.71 12.52
N THR A 150 3.77 9.55 12.54
CA THR A 150 4.39 8.24 12.31
C THR A 150 3.65 7.49 11.21
N THR A 151 4.42 6.98 10.26
CA THR A 151 3.95 6.07 9.22
C THR A 151 4.36 4.64 9.58
N HIS A 152 3.38 3.73 9.56
CA HIS A 152 3.58 2.31 9.74
C HIS A 152 3.47 1.61 8.39
N SER A 153 4.40 0.71 8.09
CA SER A 153 4.38 -0.10 6.88
C SER A 153 4.58 -1.56 7.23
N GLU A 154 3.71 -2.42 6.72
CA GLU A 154 3.79 -3.87 6.89
C GLU A 154 3.74 -4.56 5.53
N TYR A 155 4.49 -5.65 5.41
CA TYR A 155 4.59 -6.46 4.20
C TYR A 155 4.14 -7.88 4.51
N PHE A 156 3.14 -8.36 3.77
CA PHE A 156 2.56 -9.69 3.97
C PHE A 156 2.86 -10.59 2.79
N LYS A 157 2.99 -11.89 3.09
CA LYS A 157 3.02 -12.94 2.09
C LYS A 157 1.96 -13.96 2.46
N LEU A 158 0.89 -14.02 1.67
CA LEU A 158 -0.28 -14.85 1.92
C LEU A 158 -0.58 -15.70 0.68
N ASP A 159 -0.78 -17.00 0.90
CA ASP A 159 -1.26 -17.90 -0.12
C ASP A 159 -2.78 -17.83 -0.19
N VAL A 160 -3.33 -17.81 -1.41
CA VAL A 160 -4.76 -17.83 -1.67
C VAL A 160 -5.08 -18.89 -2.70
N LYS A 161 -6.17 -19.62 -2.47
CA LYS A 161 -6.62 -20.72 -3.30
C LYS A 161 -8.13 -20.68 -3.46
N TYR A 162 -8.59 -20.97 -4.68
CA TYR A 162 -9.99 -21.25 -4.92
C TYR A 162 -10.35 -22.63 -4.34
N GLU A 163 -11.34 -22.67 -3.46
CA GLU A 163 -11.93 -23.92 -2.94
C GLU A 163 -13.29 -24.12 -3.62
N GLU A 164 -13.46 -25.25 -4.26
CA GLU A 164 -14.76 -25.64 -4.87
C GLU A 164 -15.70 -26.01 -3.74
N GLU A 165 -16.87 -25.31 -3.64
CA GLU A 165 -17.92 -25.60 -2.66
C GLU A 165 -18.64 -26.93 -2.96
#